data_7375377ac7f068ada110ba6327aca436
#
_entry.id   7375377ac7f068ada110ba6327aca436
#
_cell.length_a   1.000
_cell.length_b   1.000
_cell.length_c   1.000
_cell.angle_alpha   90.00
_cell.angle_beta   90.00
_cell.angle_gamma   90.00
#
_symmetry.space_group_name_H-M   'P 1'
#
loop_
_entity.id
_entity.type
_entity.pdbx_description
1 polymer ?
#
loop_
_entity_poly.entity_id
_entity_poly.type
_entity_poly.pdbx_seq_one_letter_code
_entity_poly.pdbx_strand_id
1 'polypeptide(L)'
;MSELDMMRGAIDEIDNQIVHLFERRMAVTRQVGKYKQKVSMPVLDSDRERQVLAGKAALVSDPRLKTSVTLLYETIMGISRRQQREIVREGAEEPNYARFQAAYT
;
A
#
# COMPACT_ATOMS: atom_id res chain seq x y z
N MET A 1 27.58 26.10 -4.08
CA MET A 1 26.64 25.03 -4.42
C MET A 1 26.04 25.30 -5.78
N SER A 2 26.03 24.34 -6.69
CA SER A 2 25.49 24.54 -8.03
C SER A 2 23.95 24.49 -8.03
N GLU A 3 23.34 24.96 -9.11
CA GLU A 3 21.89 24.85 -9.29
C GLU A 3 21.45 23.37 -9.26
N LEU A 4 22.25 22.48 -9.84
CA LEU A 4 21.97 21.04 -9.85
C LEU A 4 21.97 20.46 -8.43
N ASP A 5 22.94 20.87 -7.61
CA ASP A 5 23.01 20.44 -6.22
C ASP A 5 21.78 20.91 -5.42
N MET A 6 21.31 22.12 -5.66
CA MET A 6 20.09 22.63 -5.03
C MET A 6 18.86 21.86 -5.45
N MET A 7 18.75 21.51 -6.73
CA MET A 7 17.63 20.69 -7.25
C MET A 7 17.65 19.29 -6.66
N ARG A 8 18.83 18.68 -6.58
CA ARG A 8 18.99 17.35 -5.97
C ARG A 8 18.64 17.37 -4.49
N GLY A 9 19.01 18.41 -3.77
CA GLY A 9 18.62 18.60 -2.37
C GLY A 9 17.11 18.68 -2.21
N ALA A 10 16.44 19.41 -3.10
CA ALA A 10 14.99 19.49 -3.10
C ALA A 10 14.33 18.14 -3.40
N ILE A 11 14.89 17.38 -4.34
CA ILE A 11 14.42 16.02 -4.65
C ILE A 11 14.59 15.10 -3.43
N ASP A 12 15.74 15.15 -2.78
CA ASP A 12 16.00 14.32 -1.60
C ASP A 12 14.98 14.61 -0.50
N GLU A 13 14.65 15.86 -0.28
CA GLU A 13 13.66 16.27 0.70
C GLU A 13 12.27 15.75 0.36
N ILE A 14 11.87 15.84 -0.92
CA ILE A 14 10.60 15.30 -1.40
C ILE A 14 10.60 13.77 -1.25
N ASP A 15 11.69 13.11 -1.62
CA ASP A 15 11.80 11.65 -1.52
C ASP A 15 11.65 11.17 -0.09
N ASN A 16 12.22 11.89 0.87
CA ASN A 16 12.04 11.57 2.29
C ASN A 16 10.55 11.63 2.68
N GLN A 17 9.82 12.61 2.20
CA GLN A 17 8.38 12.71 2.43
C GLN A 17 7.61 11.57 1.77
N ILE A 18 7.97 11.20 0.55
CA ILE A 18 7.35 10.07 -0.16
C ILE A 18 7.54 8.78 0.63
N VAL A 19 8.74 8.51 1.12
CA VAL A 19 9.02 7.31 1.91
C VAL A 19 8.15 7.28 3.17
N HIS A 20 8.08 8.37 3.92
CA HIS A 20 7.26 8.44 5.12
C HIS A 20 5.77 8.28 4.84
N LEU A 21 5.27 8.89 3.77
CA LEU A 21 3.87 8.75 3.37
C LEU A 21 3.56 7.33 2.90
N PHE A 22 4.48 6.70 2.18
CA PHE A 22 4.35 5.30 1.76
C PHE A 22 4.29 4.38 2.99
N GLU A 23 5.18 4.56 3.95
CA GLU A 23 5.16 3.79 5.19
C GLU A 23 3.84 3.94 5.96
N ARG A 24 3.32 5.17 6.04
CA ARG A 24 2.02 5.44 6.67
C ARG A 24 0.90 4.72 5.93
N ARG A 25 0.90 4.78 4.61
CA ARG A 25 -0.08 4.08 3.80
C ARG A 25 -0.01 2.57 4.02
N MET A 26 1.18 2.01 4.03
CA MET A 26 1.38 0.58 4.28
C MET A 26 0.94 0.16 5.68
N ALA A 27 1.11 1.02 6.68
CA ALA A 27 0.62 0.75 8.03
C ALA A 27 -0.92 0.67 8.05
N VAL A 28 -1.60 1.54 7.32
CA VAL A 28 -3.06 1.53 7.22
C VAL A 28 -3.55 0.32 6.41
N THR A 29 -2.91 0.01 5.29
CA THR A 29 -3.31 -1.16 4.48
C THR A 29 -3.04 -2.47 5.20
N ARG A 30 -2.06 -2.51 6.12
CA ARG A 30 -1.87 -3.63 7.02
C ARG A 30 -3.09 -3.85 7.91
N GLN A 31 -3.64 -2.77 8.47
CA GLN A 31 -4.88 -2.83 9.27
C GLN A 31 -6.06 -3.30 8.42
N VAL A 32 -6.14 -2.84 7.17
CA VAL A 32 -7.17 -3.31 6.22
C VAL A 32 -7.02 -4.81 5.98
N GLY A 33 -5.80 -5.30 5.80
CA GLY A 33 -5.53 -6.73 5.63
C GLY A 33 -5.98 -7.55 6.82
N LYS A 34 -5.69 -7.09 8.03
CA LYS A 34 -6.13 -7.75 9.28
C LYS A 34 -7.65 -7.77 9.39
N TYR A 35 -8.31 -6.68 9.03
CA TYR A 35 -9.77 -6.61 9.00
C TYR A 35 -10.37 -7.59 8.00
N LYS A 36 -9.85 -7.62 6.78
CA LYS A 36 -10.31 -8.55 5.75
C LYS A 36 -10.14 -10.01 6.17
N GLN A 37 -9.03 -10.33 6.80
CA GLN A 37 -8.80 -11.64 7.37
C GLN A 37 -9.85 -11.98 8.43
N LYS A 38 -10.10 -11.05 9.34
CA LYS A 38 -11.07 -11.22 10.45
C LYS A 38 -12.47 -11.51 9.95
N VAL A 39 -12.91 -10.84 8.88
CA VAL A 39 -14.27 -10.96 8.34
C VAL A 39 -14.35 -11.81 7.09
N SER A 40 -13.26 -12.46 6.70
CA SER A 40 -13.17 -13.32 5.51
C SER A 40 -13.52 -12.60 4.21
N MET A 41 -13.05 -11.35 4.08
CA MET A 41 -13.22 -10.57 2.84
C MET A 41 -12.07 -10.87 1.87
N PRO A 42 -12.33 -10.87 0.55
CA PRO A 42 -11.26 -10.98 -0.44
C PRO A 42 -10.28 -9.80 -0.34
N VAL A 43 -9.01 -10.08 -0.59
CA VAL A 43 -7.98 -9.02 -0.65
C VAL A 43 -8.24 -8.08 -1.82
N LEU A 44 -8.51 -8.63 -3.01
CA LEU A 44 -8.78 -7.82 -4.19
C LEU A 44 -10.17 -7.21 -4.11
N ASP A 45 -10.22 -5.89 -4.21
CA ASP A 45 -11.44 -5.11 -4.37
C ASP A 45 -11.28 -4.26 -5.64
N SER A 46 -11.73 -4.81 -6.76
CA SER A 46 -11.57 -4.19 -8.08
C SER A 46 -12.29 -2.85 -8.18
N ASP A 47 -13.46 -2.73 -7.58
CA ASP A 47 -14.23 -1.48 -7.60
C ASP A 47 -13.50 -0.39 -6.83
N ARG A 48 -12.98 -0.71 -5.66
CA ARG A 48 -12.21 0.24 -4.86
C ARG A 48 -10.94 0.67 -5.58
N GLU A 49 -10.23 -0.27 -6.22
CA GLU A 49 -9.01 0.06 -6.96
C GLU A 49 -9.30 0.98 -8.14
N ARG A 50 -10.39 0.74 -8.88
CA ARG A 50 -10.80 1.66 -9.94
C ARG A 50 -11.11 3.06 -9.42
N GLN A 51 -11.80 3.15 -8.29
CA GLN A 51 -12.09 4.43 -7.63
C GLN A 51 -10.81 5.18 -7.26
N VAL A 52 -9.83 4.47 -6.68
CA VAL A 52 -8.55 5.07 -6.30
C VAL A 52 -7.81 5.59 -7.54
N LEU A 53 -7.70 4.78 -8.59
CA LEU A 53 -7.02 5.18 -9.82
C LEU A 53 -7.66 6.43 -10.44
N ALA A 54 -8.98 6.43 -10.59
CA ALA A 54 -9.70 7.56 -11.14
C ALA A 54 -9.56 8.81 -10.25
N GLY A 55 -9.66 8.65 -8.94
CA GLY A 55 -9.56 9.75 -7.99
C GLY A 55 -8.16 10.36 -7.96
N LYS A 56 -7.12 9.54 -8.02
CA LYS A 56 -5.74 10.04 -8.01
C LYS A 56 -5.38 10.70 -9.34
N ALA A 57 -5.81 10.14 -10.46
CA ALA A 57 -5.63 10.76 -11.77
C ALA A 57 -6.31 12.14 -11.83
N ALA A 58 -7.48 12.28 -11.21
CA ALA A 58 -8.20 13.56 -11.15
C ALA A 58 -7.49 14.62 -10.31
N LEU A 59 -6.65 14.23 -9.35
CA LEU A 59 -5.89 15.17 -8.50
C LEU A 59 -4.70 15.82 -9.23
N VAL A 60 -4.28 15.26 -10.36
CA VAL A 60 -3.09 15.73 -11.06
C VAL A 60 -3.38 17.07 -11.72
N SER A 61 -2.59 18.10 -11.39
CA SER A 61 -2.71 19.44 -12.00
C SER A 61 -2.15 19.46 -13.40
N ASP A 62 -1.08 18.72 -13.66
CA ASP A 62 -0.44 18.64 -14.97
C ASP A 62 -0.94 17.38 -15.71
N PRO A 63 -1.73 17.56 -16.80
CA PRO A 63 -2.29 16.40 -17.51
C PRO A 63 -1.24 15.44 -18.05
N ARG A 64 0.00 15.89 -18.26
CA ARG A 64 1.10 15.04 -18.73
C ARG A 64 1.50 13.98 -17.72
N LEU A 65 1.13 14.15 -16.43
CA LEU A 65 1.48 13.24 -15.36
C LEU A 65 0.36 12.23 -15.03
N LYS A 66 -0.79 12.30 -15.68
CA LYS A 66 -1.94 11.43 -15.36
C LYS A 66 -1.60 9.95 -15.53
N THR A 67 -1.01 9.58 -16.65
CA THR A 67 -0.62 8.19 -16.92
C THR A 67 0.43 7.72 -15.92
N SER A 68 1.40 8.57 -15.60
CA SER A 68 2.45 8.25 -14.63
C SER A 68 1.89 8.04 -13.22
N VAL A 69 0.95 8.88 -12.80
CA VAL A 69 0.29 8.75 -11.50
C VAL A 69 -0.56 7.49 -11.45
N THR A 70 -1.26 7.16 -12.51
CA THR A 70 -2.02 5.91 -12.61
C THR A 70 -1.10 4.69 -12.44
N LEU A 71 0.02 4.68 -13.17
CA LEU A 71 1.01 3.61 -13.06
C LEU A 71 1.60 3.51 -11.65
N LEU A 72 1.91 4.65 -11.03
CA LEU A 72 2.40 4.71 -9.65
C LEU A 72 1.40 4.05 -8.69
N TYR A 73 0.11 4.40 -8.79
CA TYR A 73 -0.91 3.86 -7.90
C TYR A 73 -1.24 2.39 -8.19
N GLU A 74 -1.18 1.95 -9.43
CA GLU A 74 -1.26 0.52 -9.75
C GLU A 74 -0.17 -0.26 -9.04
N THR A 75 1.06 0.27 -9.04
CA THR A 75 2.20 -0.34 -8.36
C THR A 75 2.01 -0.34 -6.84
N ILE A 76 1.64 0.79 -6.26
CA ILE A 76 1.40 0.92 -4.82
C ILE A 76 0.30 -0.06 -4.37
N MET A 77 -0.80 -0.13 -5.09
CA MET A 77 -1.90 -1.04 -4.77
C MET A 77 -1.50 -2.50 -4.95
N GLY A 78 -0.67 -2.80 -5.94
CA GLY A 78 -0.11 -4.14 -6.11
C GLY A 78 0.75 -4.58 -4.91
N ILE A 79 1.59 -3.69 -4.42
CA ILE A 79 2.40 -3.91 -3.21
C ILE A 79 1.48 -4.12 -2.00
N SER A 80 0.45 -3.31 -1.86
CA SER A 80 -0.52 -3.41 -0.76
C SER A 80 -1.29 -4.73 -0.79
N ARG A 81 -1.71 -5.20 -1.97
CA ARG A 81 -2.36 -6.51 -2.12
C ARG A 81 -1.44 -7.64 -1.68
N ARG A 82 -0.17 -7.56 -2.07
CA ARG A 82 0.82 -8.56 -1.68
C ARG A 82 0.96 -8.62 -0.16
N GLN A 83 1.06 -7.46 0.49
CA GLN A 83 1.09 -7.37 1.95
C GLN A 83 -0.16 -8.00 2.58
N GLN A 84 -1.34 -7.67 2.07
CA GLN A 84 -2.61 -8.16 2.61
C GLN A 84 -2.74 -9.67 2.42
N ARG A 85 -2.29 -10.21 1.29
CA ARG A 85 -2.29 -11.67 1.06
C ARG A 85 -1.38 -12.40 2.04
N GLU A 86 -0.23 -11.83 2.35
CA GLU A 86 0.67 -12.40 3.36
C GLU A 86 0.02 -12.40 4.74
N ILE A 87 -0.67 -11.32 5.12
CA ILE A 87 -1.39 -11.22 6.38
C ILE A 87 -2.52 -12.26 6.45
N VAL A 88 -3.30 -12.38 5.40
CA VAL A 88 -4.41 -13.36 5.33
C VAL A 88 -3.86 -14.78 5.42
N ARG A 89 -2.76 -15.08 4.75
CA ARG A 89 -2.12 -16.39 4.80
C ARG A 89 -1.58 -16.69 6.21
N GLU A 90 -0.87 -15.75 6.83
CA GLU A 90 -0.37 -15.87 8.19
C GLU A 90 -1.50 -16.12 9.18
N GLY A 91 -2.59 -15.37 9.03
CA GLY A 91 -3.76 -15.54 9.87
C GLY A 91 -4.51 -16.85 9.65
N ALA A 92 -4.46 -17.39 8.42
CA ALA A 92 -4.99 -18.73 8.17
C ALA A 92 -4.16 -19.81 8.85
N GLU A 93 -2.84 -19.59 8.95
CA GLU A 93 -1.93 -20.48 9.67
C GLU A 93 -2.02 -20.28 11.19
N GLU A 94 -2.18 -19.05 11.63
CA GLU A 94 -2.19 -18.68 13.05
C GLU A 94 -3.29 -19.41 13.87
N PRO A 95 -4.55 -19.51 13.41
CA PRO A 95 -5.55 -20.29 14.14
C PRO A 95 -5.16 -21.76 14.32
N ASN A 96 -4.56 -22.38 13.31
CA ASN A 96 -4.06 -23.73 13.41
C ASN A 96 -2.89 -23.83 14.38
N TYR A 97 -1.99 -22.85 14.31
CA TYR A 97 -0.87 -22.76 15.22
C TYR A 97 -1.34 -22.53 16.66
N ALA A 98 -2.30 -21.64 16.85
CA ALA A 98 -2.87 -21.37 18.17
C ALA A 98 -3.57 -22.59 18.76
N ARG A 99 -4.33 -23.34 17.95
CA ARG A 99 -4.93 -24.61 18.38
C ARG A 99 -3.88 -25.64 18.73
N PHE A 100 -2.84 -25.71 17.93
CA PHE A 100 -1.74 -26.62 18.14
C PHE A 100 -1.04 -26.27 19.45
N GLN A 101 -0.74 -25.02 19.69
CA GLN A 101 -0.14 -24.57 20.96
C GLN A 101 -1.07 -24.81 22.14
N ALA A 102 -2.35 -24.53 22.00
CA ALA A 102 -3.33 -24.77 23.07
C ALA A 102 -3.42 -26.26 23.42
N ALA A 103 -3.26 -27.15 22.46
CA ALA A 103 -3.25 -28.57 22.69
C ALA A 103 -1.99 -29.06 23.43
N TYR A 104 -0.89 -28.32 23.35
CA TYR A 104 0.40 -28.68 23.92
C TYR A 104 0.83 -27.85 25.11
N THR A 105 0.05 -26.86 25.45
CA THR A 105 0.27 -26.01 26.61
C THR A 105 -0.85 -26.18 27.62
#